data_db4843ddd686772a4c37fddcec45ccb1
#
_entry.id   db4843ddd686772a4c37fddcec45ccb1
#
_cell.length_a   1.000
_cell.length_b   1.000
_cell.length_c   1.000
_cell.angle_alpha   90.00
_cell.angle_beta   90.00
_cell.angle_gamma   90.00
#
_symmetry.space_group_name_H-M   'P 1'
#
loop_
_entity.id
_entity.type
_entity.pdbx_description
1 polymer ?
#
loop_
_entity_poly.entity_id
_entity_poly.type
_entity_poly.pdbx_seq_one_letter_code
_entity_poly.pdbx_strand_id
1 'polypeptide(L)'
;ANSQVYLLLSDAAKIVLATETDLAIPQDHQQAQAFLNSHFRAQENQIQLLEKSDWFSAPASGSSSPKQMVICPCSMGTLSAISHGASNNLIERAADVILKERGQLLIAWRESPLSPIHLENMLSLSKLGVTIMPLAPGFYHKPQSLEDVIDFMVARILDHLNIDQSLVLPWMAENK
;
A
#
# COMPACT_ATOMS: atom_id res chain seq x y z
N ALA A 1 13.09 11.29 2.78
CA ALA A 1 12.93 11.21 1.31
C ALA A 1 11.99 12.33 0.85
N ASN A 2 12.33 13.00 -0.27
CA ASN A 2 11.48 14.04 -0.87
C ASN A 2 10.41 13.43 -1.81
N SER A 3 9.77 12.35 -1.38
CA SER A 3 8.75 11.67 -2.17
C SER A 3 7.38 12.28 -1.88
N GLN A 4 6.60 12.54 -2.92
CA GLN A 4 5.18 12.88 -2.79
C GLN A 4 4.37 11.58 -2.68
N VAL A 5 3.40 11.56 -1.79
CA VAL A 5 2.54 10.42 -1.51
C VAL A 5 1.08 10.80 -1.77
N TYR A 6 0.42 10.06 -2.65
CA TYR A 6 -1.05 10.09 -2.78
C TYR A 6 -1.62 8.99 -1.90
N LEU A 7 -2.35 9.39 -0.86
CA LEU A 7 -2.95 8.47 0.09
C LEU A 7 -4.43 8.26 -0.23
N LEU A 8 -4.82 7.00 -0.36
CA LEU A 8 -6.19 6.58 -0.58
C LEU A 8 -6.61 5.62 0.54
N LEU A 9 -7.73 5.89 1.17
CA LEU A 9 -8.30 5.04 2.21
C LEU A 9 -9.64 4.47 1.74
N SER A 10 -9.76 3.14 1.75
CA SER A 10 -11.06 2.50 1.53
C SER A 10 -11.96 2.72 2.74
N ASP A 11 -13.29 2.57 2.56
CA ASP A 11 -14.23 2.70 3.69
C ASP A 11 -13.92 1.66 4.77
N ALA A 12 -13.60 0.43 4.37
CA ALA A 12 -13.18 -0.61 5.29
C ALA A 12 -11.91 -0.21 6.07
N ALA A 13 -10.91 0.40 5.40
CA ALA A 13 -9.71 0.88 6.07
C ALA A 13 -10.03 1.99 7.09
N LYS A 14 -10.91 2.93 6.76
CA LYS A 14 -11.35 3.98 7.70
C LYS A 14 -12.00 3.38 8.95
N ILE A 15 -12.85 2.35 8.78
CA ILE A 15 -13.49 1.64 9.90
C ILE A 15 -12.45 0.92 10.75
N VAL A 16 -11.56 0.15 10.14
CA VAL A 16 -10.51 -0.60 10.84
C VAL A 16 -9.59 0.33 11.63
N LEU A 17 -9.12 1.42 11.01
CA LEU A 17 -8.30 2.42 11.70
C LEU A 17 -9.01 2.99 12.95
N ALA A 18 -10.29 3.30 12.84
CA ALA A 18 -11.06 3.86 13.95
C ALA A 18 -11.38 2.85 15.05
N THR A 19 -11.39 1.54 14.76
CA THR A 19 -11.80 0.49 15.72
C THR A 19 -10.63 -0.31 16.29
N GLU A 20 -9.54 -0.45 15.55
CA GLU A 20 -8.41 -1.32 15.90
C GLU A 20 -7.13 -0.54 16.23
N THR A 21 -7.13 0.79 16.05
CA THR A 21 -5.96 1.64 16.33
C THR A 21 -6.37 2.92 17.05
N ASP A 22 -5.39 3.60 17.65
CA ASP A 22 -5.57 4.93 18.23
C ASP A 22 -5.56 6.06 17.18
N LEU A 23 -5.50 5.70 15.89
CA LEU A 23 -5.42 6.65 14.78
C LEU A 23 -6.83 7.11 14.36
N ALA A 24 -7.39 8.06 15.07
CA ALA A 24 -8.71 8.64 14.78
C ALA A 24 -8.59 9.70 13.67
N ILE A 25 -8.68 9.29 12.40
CA ILE A 25 -8.68 10.20 11.25
C ILE A 25 -10.04 10.93 11.20
N PRO A 26 -10.08 12.28 11.18
CA PRO A 26 -11.31 13.04 11.03
C PRO A 26 -12.11 12.66 9.77
N GLN A 27 -13.44 12.80 9.83
CA GLN A 27 -14.30 12.52 8.69
C GLN A 27 -14.27 13.64 7.63
N ASP A 28 -14.11 14.88 8.08
CA ASP A 28 -13.96 16.02 7.17
C ASP A 28 -12.61 15.94 6.45
N HIS A 29 -12.65 16.07 5.12
CA HIS A 29 -11.48 15.88 4.27
C HIS A 29 -10.33 16.85 4.60
N GLN A 30 -10.64 18.14 4.85
CA GLN A 30 -9.60 19.14 5.14
C GLN A 30 -8.97 18.87 6.51
N GLN A 31 -9.78 18.51 7.50
CA GLN A 31 -9.30 18.14 8.83
C GLN A 31 -8.48 16.85 8.78
N ALA A 32 -8.89 15.86 8.00
CA ALA A 32 -8.15 14.62 7.79
C ALA A 32 -6.79 14.87 7.12
N GLN A 33 -6.74 15.72 6.09
CA GLN A 33 -5.49 16.12 5.44
C GLN A 33 -4.55 16.83 6.43
N ALA A 34 -5.06 17.79 7.21
CA ALA A 34 -4.27 18.51 8.23
C ALA A 34 -3.78 17.56 9.34
N PHE A 35 -4.63 16.65 9.80
CA PHE A 35 -4.27 15.63 10.77
C PHE A 35 -3.12 14.73 10.28
N LEU A 36 -3.23 14.19 9.05
CA LEU A 36 -2.20 13.33 8.46
C LEU A 36 -0.86 14.06 8.29
N ASN A 37 -0.89 15.29 7.81
CA ASN A 37 0.32 16.10 7.67
C ASN A 37 0.99 16.33 9.04
N SER A 38 0.23 16.64 10.06
CA SER A 38 0.74 16.85 11.42
C SER A 38 1.27 15.54 12.03
N HIS A 39 0.49 14.46 11.94
CA HIS A 39 0.82 13.16 12.53
C HIS A 39 2.14 12.61 11.96
N PHE A 40 2.30 12.66 10.64
CA PHE A 40 3.49 12.17 9.95
C PHE A 40 4.58 13.23 9.79
N ARG A 41 4.41 14.43 10.35
CA ARG A 41 5.36 15.57 10.20
C ARG A 41 5.72 15.81 8.74
N ALA A 42 4.73 15.70 7.87
CA ALA A 42 4.90 15.85 6.45
C ALA A 42 5.20 17.30 6.06
N GLN A 43 6.03 17.49 5.04
CA GLN A 43 6.23 18.81 4.42
C GLN A 43 4.97 19.21 3.65
N GLU A 44 4.88 20.49 3.30
CA GLU A 44 3.79 20.99 2.48
C GLU A 44 3.66 20.19 1.17
N ASN A 45 2.47 19.74 0.84
CA ASN A 45 2.16 18.93 -0.34
C ASN A 45 2.88 17.56 -0.43
N GLN A 46 3.52 17.09 0.63
CA GLN A 46 4.18 15.80 0.63
C GLN A 46 3.18 14.64 0.69
N ILE A 47 2.12 14.76 1.49
CA ILE A 47 1.02 13.80 1.53
C ILE A 47 -0.22 14.48 0.97
N GLN A 48 -0.86 13.87 -0.02
CA GLN A 48 -2.14 14.30 -0.56
C GLN A 48 -3.16 13.19 -0.32
N LEU A 49 -4.11 13.46 0.57
CA LEU A 49 -5.25 12.58 0.79
C LEU A 49 -6.22 12.75 -0.39
N LEU A 50 -6.61 11.63 -1.02
CA LEU A 50 -7.57 11.61 -2.12
C LEU A 50 -8.80 10.79 -1.73
N GLU A 51 -9.95 11.21 -2.22
CA GLU A 51 -11.18 10.44 -2.10
C GLU A 51 -11.28 9.36 -3.20
N LYS A 52 -12.04 8.31 -2.93
CA LYS A 52 -12.24 7.22 -3.90
C LYS A 52 -12.90 7.66 -5.20
N SER A 53 -13.52 8.84 -5.22
CA SER A 53 -14.21 9.45 -6.36
C SER A 53 -13.42 10.54 -7.07
N ASP A 54 -12.17 10.78 -6.71
CA ASP A 54 -11.31 11.84 -7.29
C ASP A 54 -10.74 11.45 -8.67
N TRP A 55 -11.64 11.24 -9.63
CA TRP A 55 -11.32 10.79 -10.99
C TRP A 55 -10.45 11.76 -11.81
N PHE A 56 -10.32 13.00 -11.37
CA PHE A 56 -9.47 14.02 -12.01
C PHE A 56 -8.11 14.18 -11.35
N SER A 57 -7.78 13.32 -10.37
CA SER A 57 -6.50 13.31 -9.69
C SER A 57 -5.38 12.65 -10.52
N ALA A 58 -4.12 12.94 -10.17
CA ALA A 58 -2.96 12.41 -10.87
C ALA A 58 -2.95 10.86 -10.97
N PRO A 59 -3.28 10.07 -9.92
CA PRO A 59 -3.31 8.62 -10.03
C PRO A 59 -4.34 8.05 -11.02
N ALA A 60 -5.38 8.82 -11.39
CA ALA A 60 -6.39 8.41 -12.36
C ALA A 60 -5.93 8.52 -13.82
N SER A 61 -4.86 9.28 -14.09
CA SER A 61 -4.40 9.63 -15.44
C SER A 61 -3.03 9.05 -15.77
N GLY A 62 -2.90 8.38 -16.92
CA GLY A 62 -1.64 7.77 -17.34
C GLY A 62 -0.48 8.75 -17.52
N SER A 63 -0.76 9.98 -17.96
CA SER A 63 0.29 11.00 -18.21
C SER A 63 0.88 11.62 -16.94
N SER A 64 0.14 11.57 -15.83
CA SER A 64 0.53 12.17 -14.54
C SER A 64 0.63 11.15 -13.40
N SER A 65 0.38 9.87 -13.67
CA SER A 65 0.38 8.82 -12.67
C SER A 65 1.73 8.68 -11.99
N PRO A 66 1.75 8.42 -10.66
CA PRO A 66 2.92 7.91 -9.97
C PRO A 66 3.49 6.67 -10.68
N LYS A 67 4.77 6.41 -10.49
CA LYS A 67 5.41 5.22 -11.06
C LYS A 67 5.37 4.01 -10.14
N GLN A 68 5.01 4.21 -8.89
CA GLN A 68 4.96 3.19 -7.85
C GLN A 68 3.64 3.27 -7.10
N MET A 69 3.07 2.12 -6.79
CA MET A 69 1.87 2.01 -5.98
C MET A 69 1.97 0.81 -5.05
N VAL A 70 1.57 0.99 -3.81
CA VAL A 70 1.39 -0.11 -2.85
C VAL A 70 -0.05 -0.12 -2.36
N ILE A 71 -0.64 -1.30 -2.26
CA ILE A 71 -1.94 -1.53 -1.61
C ILE A 71 -1.67 -2.38 -0.37
N CYS A 72 -1.82 -1.79 0.82
CA CYS A 72 -1.46 -2.42 2.09
C CYS A 72 -2.45 -2.03 3.22
N PRO A 73 -3.13 -2.99 3.85
CA PRO A 73 -3.33 -4.34 3.34
C PRO A 73 -4.30 -4.37 2.16
N CYS A 74 -4.11 -5.29 1.23
CA CYS A 74 -5.02 -5.51 0.13
C CYS A 74 -6.02 -6.61 0.46
N SER A 75 -7.32 -6.33 0.33
CA SER A 75 -8.35 -7.35 0.43
C SER A 75 -8.41 -8.23 -0.83
N MET A 76 -8.91 -9.46 -0.70
CA MET A 76 -9.11 -10.35 -1.85
C MET A 76 -10.14 -9.79 -2.85
N GLY A 77 -11.11 -8.99 -2.38
CA GLY A 77 -12.04 -8.30 -3.27
C GLY A 77 -11.35 -7.26 -4.16
N THR A 78 -10.49 -6.43 -3.59
CA THR A 78 -9.68 -5.45 -4.34
C THR A 78 -8.70 -6.16 -5.30
N LEU A 79 -8.02 -7.21 -4.83
CA LEU A 79 -7.12 -8.01 -5.65
C LEU A 79 -7.86 -8.62 -6.85
N SER A 80 -9.05 -9.19 -6.61
CA SER A 80 -9.92 -9.74 -7.67
C SER A 80 -10.34 -8.66 -8.67
N ALA A 81 -10.79 -7.50 -8.21
CA ALA A 81 -11.17 -6.39 -9.07
C ALA A 81 -10.02 -5.96 -10.00
N ILE A 82 -8.83 -5.79 -9.45
CA ILE A 82 -7.62 -5.41 -10.22
C ILE A 82 -7.26 -6.51 -11.24
N SER A 83 -7.33 -7.79 -10.86
CA SER A 83 -6.99 -8.90 -11.75
C SER A 83 -7.92 -9.02 -12.97
N HIS A 84 -9.13 -8.48 -12.86
CA HIS A 84 -10.13 -8.45 -13.92
C HIS A 84 -10.23 -7.09 -14.63
N GLY A 85 -9.34 -6.13 -14.31
CA GLY A 85 -9.32 -4.81 -14.93
C GLY A 85 -10.50 -3.92 -14.52
N ALA A 86 -11.10 -4.15 -13.36
CA ALA A 86 -12.16 -3.29 -12.85
C ALA A 86 -11.60 -1.91 -12.44
N SER A 87 -12.44 -0.88 -12.53
CA SER A 87 -12.11 0.51 -12.21
C SER A 87 -13.32 1.20 -11.55
N ASN A 88 -13.87 0.60 -10.50
CA ASN A 88 -15.07 1.08 -9.82
C ASN A 88 -14.81 2.23 -8.85
N ASN A 89 -13.56 2.42 -8.47
CA ASN A 89 -13.10 3.47 -7.57
C ASN A 89 -11.66 3.86 -7.92
N LEU A 90 -11.15 4.93 -7.33
CA LEU A 90 -9.82 5.45 -7.64
C LEU A 90 -8.69 4.48 -7.25
N ILE A 91 -8.86 3.60 -6.26
CA ILE A 91 -7.84 2.60 -5.90
C ILE A 91 -7.66 1.60 -7.05
N GLU A 92 -8.76 1.05 -7.54
CA GLU A 92 -8.76 0.11 -8.68
C GLU A 92 -8.27 0.80 -9.96
N ARG A 93 -8.74 2.04 -10.21
CA ARG A 93 -8.33 2.83 -11.36
C ARG A 93 -6.83 3.14 -11.33
N ALA A 94 -6.28 3.55 -10.19
CA ALA A 94 -4.86 3.83 -10.05
C ALA A 94 -4.02 2.57 -10.32
N ALA A 95 -4.44 1.40 -9.82
CA ALA A 95 -3.78 0.14 -10.11
C ALA A 95 -3.81 -0.21 -11.61
N ASP A 96 -4.97 -0.05 -12.28
CA ASP A 96 -5.08 -0.24 -13.73
C ASP A 96 -4.15 0.71 -14.49
N VAL A 97 -4.09 1.99 -14.09
CA VAL A 97 -3.18 2.96 -14.70
C VAL A 97 -1.71 2.58 -14.49
N ILE A 98 -1.31 2.19 -13.28
CA ILE A 98 0.06 1.72 -13.00
C ILE A 98 0.42 0.54 -13.91
N LEU A 99 -0.47 -0.43 -14.04
CA LEU A 99 -0.23 -1.62 -14.87
C LEU A 99 -0.08 -1.27 -16.36
N LYS A 100 -0.98 -0.47 -16.92
CA LYS A 100 -0.92 -0.11 -18.35
C LYS A 100 0.28 0.78 -18.69
N GLU A 101 0.72 1.64 -17.75
CA GLU A 101 1.89 2.50 -17.90
C GLU A 101 3.21 1.80 -17.52
N ARG A 102 3.16 0.48 -17.24
CA ARG A 102 4.33 -0.32 -16.85
C ARG A 102 5.05 0.20 -15.60
N GLY A 103 4.29 0.79 -14.67
CA GLY A 103 4.76 1.15 -13.34
C GLY A 103 4.87 -0.06 -12.42
N GLN A 104 5.33 0.17 -11.22
CA GLN A 104 5.49 -0.85 -10.19
C GLN A 104 4.26 -0.90 -9.29
N LEU A 105 3.56 -2.03 -9.28
CA LEU A 105 2.47 -2.31 -8.35
C LEU A 105 2.91 -3.38 -7.36
N LEU A 106 2.75 -3.08 -6.06
CA LEU A 106 2.94 -4.02 -4.97
C LEU A 106 1.61 -4.23 -4.25
N ILE A 107 1.20 -5.47 -4.15
CA ILE A 107 -0.01 -5.88 -3.40
C ILE A 107 0.44 -6.63 -2.15
N ALA A 108 0.35 -5.96 -1.00
CA ALA A 108 0.59 -6.54 0.31
C ALA A 108 -0.75 -7.06 0.87
N TRP A 109 -0.97 -8.36 0.80
CA TRP A 109 -2.24 -8.97 1.13
C TRP A 109 -2.22 -9.70 2.47
N ARG A 110 -3.41 -9.78 3.12
CA ARG A 110 -3.63 -10.59 4.32
C ARG A 110 -4.97 -11.32 4.20
N GLU A 111 -4.88 -12.64 4.09
CA GLU A 111 -6.02 -13.55 4.04
C GLU A 111 -5.63 -14.93 4.55
N SER A 112 -6.54 -15.64 5.20
CA SER A 112 -6.33 -17.03 5.66
C SER A 112 -7.69 -17.73 5.91
N PRO A 113 -7.93 -18.92 5.33
CA PRO A 113 -7.15 -19.58 4.28
C PRO A 113 -7.36 -18.95 2.90
N LEU A 114 -6.56 -19.33 1.91
CA LEU A 114 -6.74 -18.93 0.52
C LEU A 114 -7.66 -19.90 -0.23
N SER A 115 -8.56 -19.35 -1.04
CA SER A 115 -9.33 -20.12 -2.01
C SER A 115 -8.58 -20.30 -3.34
N PRO A 116 -8.95 -21.29 -4.18
CA PRO A 116 -8.40 -21.41 -5.54
C PRO A 116 -8.54 -20.11 -6.35
N ILE A 117 -9.67 -19.43 -6.24
CA ILE A 117 -9.92 -18.14 -6.93
C ILE A 117 -8.90 -17.07 -6.52
N HIS A 118 -8.56 -16.99 -5.22
CA HIS A 118 -7.54 -16.06 -4.74
C HIS A 118 -6.19 -16.35 -5.38
N LEU A 119 -5.79 -17.63 -5.42
CA LEU A 119 -4.52 -18.07 -6.00
C LEU A 119 -4.45 -17.82 -7.50
N GLU A 120 -5.53 -18.06 -8.24
CA GLU A 120 -5.61 -17.78 -9.68
C GLU A 120 -5.47 -16.29 -9.98
N ASN A 121 -6.16 -15.42 -9.22
CA ASN A 121 -6.05 -13.97 -9.34
C ASN A 121 -4.63 -13.47 -9.03
N MET A 122 -4.00 -14.00 -7.97
CA MET A 122 -2.60 -13.69 -7.62
C MET A 122 -1.65 -14.11 -8.74
N LEU A 123 -1.83 -15.31 -9.29
CA LEU A 123 -1.02 -15.81 -10.40
C LEU A 123 -1.16 -14.93 -11.64
N SER A 124 -2.39 -14.53 -11.97
CA SER A 124 -2.68 -13.64 -13.10
C SER A 124 -1.93 -12.31 -12.97
N LEU A 125 -2.02 -11.66 -11.82
CA LEU A 125 -1.34 -10.40 -11.55
C LEU A 125 0.19 -10.55 -11.51
N SER A 126 0.69 -11.65 -10.94
CA SER A 126 2.13 -11.94 -10.90
C SER A 126 2.72 -12.08 -12.31
N LYS A 127 2.00 -12.68 -13.26
CA LYS A 127 2.41 -12.76 -14.67
C LYS A 127 2.49 -11.39 -15.35
N LEU A 128 1.78 -10.40 -14.85
CA LEU A 128 1.84 -9.01 -15.31
C LEU A 128 2.97 -8.20 -14.65
N GLY A 129 3.74 -8.83 -13.75
CA GLY A 129 4.85 -8.19 -13.04
C GLY A 129 4.47 -7.52 -11.72
N VAL A 130 3.24 -7.75 -11.22
CA VAL A 130 2.84 -7.28 -9.90
C VAL A 130 3.57 -8.04 -8.81
N THR A 131 4.13 -7.34 -7.84
CA THR A 131 4.68 -7.95 -6.63
C THR A 131 3.53 -8.40 -5.72
N ILE A 132 3.37 -9.70 -5.56
CA ILE A 132 2.37 -10.31 -4.68
C ILE A 132 3.05 -10.67 -3.36
N MET A 133 2.84 -9.84 -2.34
CA MET A 133 3.53 -9.95 -1.05
C MET A 133 2.56 -10.37 0.06
N PRO A 134 2.70 -11.57 0.63
CA PRO A 134 1.94 -11.92 1.83
C PRO A 134 2.44 -11.10 3.03
N LEU A 135 1.54 -10.58 3.86
CA LEU A 135 1.89 -9.97 5.14
C LEU A 135 2.19 -11.08 6.16
N ALA A 136 3.26 -11.83 5.88
CA ALA A 136 3.73 -12.98 6.64
C ALA A 136 5.17 -12.73 7.09
N PRO A 137 5.37 -12.19 8.31
CA PRO A 137 6.69 -11.80 8.79
C PRO A 137 7.61 -13.00 9.05
N GLY A 138 8.92 -12.79 8.86
CA GLY A 138 9.96 -13.72 9.29
C GLY A 138 10.35 -13.48 10.75
N PHE A 139 10.73 -14.55 11.47
CA PHE A 139 11.15 -14.47 12.88
C PHE A 139 12.64 -14.67 13.07
N TYR A 140 13.43 -14.79 12.01
CA TYR A 140 14.86 -15.04 12.06
C TYR A 140 15.68 -13.85 12.61
N HIS A 141 15.10 -12.63 12.63
CA HIS A 141 15.68 -11.46 13.29
C HIS A 141 15.48 -11.45 14.82
N LYS A 142 14.77 -12.48 15.36
CA LYS A 142 14.46 -12.58 16.79
C LYS A 142 13.71 -11.36 17.33
N PRO A 143 12.55 -10.98 16.75
CA PRO A 143 11.80 -9.80 17.16
C PRO A 143 11.46 -9.89 18.66
N GLN A 144 11.55 -8.77 19.36
CA GLN A 144 11.28 -8.66 20.79
C GLN A 144 9.92 -8.00 21.06
N SER A 145 9.34 -7.36 20.06
CA SER A 145 8.07 -6.63 20.14
C SER A 145 7.20 -6.89 18.91
N LEU A 146 5.94 -6.50 18.98
CA LEU A 146 5.05 -6.49 17.82
C LEU A 146 5.52 -5.47 16.77
N GLU A 147 6.08 -4.35 17.22
CA GLU A 147 6.65 -3.32 16.36
C GLU A 147 7.77 -3.89 15.48
N ASP A 148 8.69 -4.68 16.04
CA ASP A 148 9.76 -5.31 15.25
C ASP A 148 9.20 -6.22 14.14
N VAL A 149 8.07 -6.89 14.42
CA VAL A 149 7.38 -7.75 13.43
C VAL A 149 6.74 -6.92 12.32
N ILE A 150 6.14 -5.78 12.66
CA ILE A 150 5.57 -4.84 11.71
C ILE A 150 6.67 -4.20 10.88
N ASP A 151 7.73 -3.73 11.51
CA ASP A 151 8.88 -3.09 10.86
C ASP A 151 9.56 -4.01 9.85
N PHE A 152 9.61 -5.32 10.13
CA PHE A 152 10.08 -6.30 9.15
C PHE A 152 9.27 -6.25 7.86
N MET A 153 7.93 -6.21 7.94
CA MET A 153 7.07 -6.15 6.75
C MET A 153 7.16 -4.78 6.05
N VAL A 154 7.23 -3.69 6.82
CA VAL A 154 7.40 -2.34 6.27
C VAL A 154 8.74 -2.23 5.53
N ALA A 155 9.83 -2.70 6.13
CA ALA A 155 11.14 -2.74 5.48
C ALA A 155 11.09 -3.49 4.15
N ARG A 156 10.44 -4.67 4.10
CA ARG A 156 10.30 -5.44 2.87
C ARG A 156 9.50 -4.70 1.78
N ILE A 157 8.45 -3.98 2.17
CA ILE A 157 7.68 -3.13 1.24
C ILE A 157 8.57 -2.01 0.69
N LEU A 158 9.30 -1.30 1.56
CA LEU A 158 10.19 -0.20 1.18
C LEU A 158 11.32 -0.68 0.25
N ASP A 159 11.96 -1.82 0.57
CA ASP A 159 12.99 -2.44 -0.28
C ASP A 159 12.45 -2.70 -1.70
N HIS A 160 11.25 -3.26 -1.81
CA HIS A 160 10.62 -3.52 -3.12
C HIS A 160 10.22 -2.25 -3.86
N LEU A 161 9.96 -1.16 -3.16
CA LEU A 161 9.72 0.16 -3.75
C LEU A 161 11.01 0.93 -4.03
N ASN A 162 12.19 0.33 -3.80
CA ASN A 162 13.51 0.98 -3.91
C ASN A 162 13.60 2.27 -3.08
N ILE A 163 13.01 2.25 -1.89
CA ILE A 163 13.08 3.33 -0.90
C ILE A 163 14.05 2.90 0.19
N ASP A 164 15.08 3.70 0.41
CA ASP A 164 16.07 3.44 1.46
C ASP A 164 15.38 3.38 2.83
N GLN A 165 15.71 2.35 3.60
CA GLN A 165 15.18 2.10 4.92
C GLN A 165 16.28 1.70 5.91
N SER A 166 16.04 1.93 7.19
CA SER A 166 16.92 1.53 8.29
C SER A 166 16.19 0.75 9.40
N LEU A 167 14.97 0.27 9.11
CA LEU A 167 14.14 -0.47 10.06
C LEU A 167 14.71 -1.85 10.35
N VAL A 168 15.17 -2.55 9.31
CA VAL A 168 15.71 -3.89 9.41
C VAL A 168 16.96 -4.01 8.55
N LEU A 169 18.06 -4.53 9.13
CA LEU A 169 19.27 -4.80 8.37
C LEU A 169 19.07 -5.97 7.39
N PRO A 170 19.74 -5.92 6.23
CA PRO A 170 19.74 -7.05 5.30
C PRO A 170 20.26 -8.33 5.98
N TRP A 171 19.77 -9.47 5.53
CA TRP A 171 20.21 -10.77 6.01
C TRP A 171 21.76 -10.89 5.90
N MET A 172 22.41 -11.30 6.98
CA MET A 172 23.89 -11.41 7.08
C MET A 172 24.69 -10.10 6.98
N ALA A 173 24.08 -8.93 7.11
CA ALA A 173 24.81 -7.65 7.12
C ALA A 173 25.71 -7.49 8.39
N GLU A 174 25.42 -8.21 9.47
CA GLU A 174 26.17 -8.16 10.73
C GLU A 174 27.52 -8.92 10.69
N ASN A 175 27.81 -9.62 9.61
CA ASN A 175 29.02 -10.48 9.47
C ASN A 175 30.08 -9.88 8.53
N LYS A 176 30.14 -8.55 8.39
CA LYS A 176 31.21 -7.87 7.67
C LYS A 176 31.96 -6.89 8.56
#